data_4d85674394f6ce6cb3f1257553b53a18
#
_entry.id   4d85674394f6ce6cb3f1257553b53a18
#
_cell.length_a   1.000
_cell.length_b   1.000
_cell.length_c   1.000
_cell.angle_alpha   90.00
_cell.angle_beta   90.00
_cell.angle_gamma   90.00
#
_symmetry.space_group_name_H-M   'P 1'
#
loop_
_entity.id
_entity.type
_entity.pdbx_description
1 polymer ?
#
loop_
_entity_poly.entity_id
_entity_poly.type
_entity_poly.pdbx_seq_one_letter_code
_entity_poly.pdbx_strand_id
1 'polypeptide(L)'
;RKYGRSHLSHQKYYNVRDLNEYDAEITQALEIIGNEGHNTVLLAGHSTGGLITTLYAAHNPKHPLIKALWANSPFYDFNMHPMKRKLGVPQLSRLAKHFPDLKFPSELNKWYVPSLHQNEHGEWNFDLEWKQPSYSMVRISFVRAIHEAQKEIHRGGLKLSVPALIMHSHQTLNPKKWGLAAQTSDVILDVKDIEKQAKNLQGDVSVVTIQNGLHDLVLSAPEVRAEVYAELFQWLEQKIV
;
A
#
# COMPACT_ATOMS: atom_id res chain seq x y z
N ARG A 1 8.16 -8.37 8.14
CA ARG A 1 8.64 -9.78 8.06
C ARG A 1 8.52 -10.33 6.64
N LYS A 2 9.30 -11.37 6.31
CA LYS A 2 9.22 -12.20 5.07
C LYS A 2 9.52 -11.44 3.77
N TYR A 3 10.19 -10.28 3.83
CA TYR A 3 10.56 -9.47 2.68
C TYR A 3 11.97 -8.90 2.82
N GLY A 4 12.68 -8.68 1.71
CA GLY A 4 13.98 -8.04 1.65
C GLY A 4 14.92 -8.54 2.74
N ARG A 5 15.56 -7.64 3.45
CA ARG A 5 16.49 -7.95 4.56
C ARG A 5 15.83 -8.58 5.80
N SER A 6 14.51 -8.46 5.94
CA SER A 6 13.76 -9.11 7.03
C SER A 6 13.31 -10.55 6.71
N HIS A 7 13.70 -11.08 5.54
CA HIS A 7 13.45 -12.46 5.17
C HIS A 7 14.46 -13.40 5.85
N LEU A 8 13.96 -14.44 6.51
CA LEU A 8 14.79 -15.48 7.11
C LEU A 8 14.80 -16.72 6.22
N SER A 9 15.91 -17.48 6.20
CA SER A 9 16.14 -18.61 5.30
C SER A 9 15.07 -19.72 5.38
N HIS A 10 14.46 -19.91 6.56
CA HIS A 10 13.38 -20.88 6.77
C HIS A 10 11.99 -20.36 6.36
N GLN A 11 11.86 -19.08 6.03
CA GLN A 11 10.58 -18.46 5.67
C GLN A 11 10.34 -18.58 4.17
N LYS A 12 9.08 -18.51 3.79
CA LYS A 12 8.65 -18.41 2.39
C LYS A 12 8.25 -16.95 2.11
N TYR A 13 8.75 -16.36 1.03
CA TYR A 13 8.34 -15.03 0.57
C TYR A 13 6.83 -14.96 0.42
N TYR A 14 6.24 -13.83 0.83
CA TYR A 14 4.79 -13.55 0.72
C TYR A 14 3.89 -14.59 1.39
N ASN A 15 4.40 -15.37 2.34
CA ASN A 15 3.59 -16.33 3.08
C ASN A 15 2.95 -15.66 4.30
N VAL A 16 1.97 -14.80 4.05
CA VAL A 16 1.14 -14.12 5.05
C VAL A 16 -0.28 -14.64 4.89
N ARG A 17 -0.92 -14.99 5.98
CA ARG A 17 -2.28 -15.55 5.98
C ARG A 17 -3.34 -14.57 6.45
N ASP A 18 -2.91 -13.58 7.24
CA ASP A 18 -3.70 -12.47 7.76
C ASP A 18 -2.82 -11.22 7.81
N LEU A 19 -3.31 -10.05 7.36
CA LEU A 19 -2.52 -8.83 7.43
C LEU A 19 -2.32 -8.33 8.86
N ASN A 20 -3.16 -8.73 9.81
CA ASN A 20 -2.95 -8.46 11.23
C ASN A 20 -1.67 -9.12 11.80
N GLU A 21 -1.03 -10.05 11.06
CA GLU A 21 0.31 -10.53 11.42
C GLU A 21 1.34 -9.40 11.52
N TYR A 22 1.11 -8.26 10.85
CA TYR A 22 2.01 -7.09 10.90
C TYR A 22 1.78 -6.19 12.12
N ASP A 23 0.68 -6.35 12.84
CA ASP A 23 0.36 -5.51 14.00
C ASP A 23 1.43 -5.61 15.08
N ALA A 24 2.00 -6.80 15.26
CA ALA A 24 3.08 -7.02 16.23
C ALA A 24 4.32 -6.17 15.93
N GLU A 25 4.73 -6.07 14.66
CA GLU A 25 5.88 -5.23 14.26
C GLU A 25 5.57 -3.74 14.39
N ILE A 26 4.36 -3.32 14.03
CA ILE A 26 3.94 -1.92 14.15
C ILE A 26 3.90 -1.53 15.63
N THR A 27 3.29 -2.36 16.48
CA THR A 27 3.23 -2.13 17.92
C THR A 27 4.62 -2.04 18.53
N GLN A 28 5.50 -3.00 18.23
CA GLN A 28 6.88 -2.99 18.72
C GLN A 28 7.66 -1.74 18.26
N ALA A 29 7.50 -1.32 17.00
CA ALA A 29 8.14 -0.11 16.50
C ALA A 29 7.63 1.14 17.24
N LEU A 30 6.33 1.23 17.49
CA LEU A 30 5.73 2.34 18.25
C LEU A 30 6.17 2.35 19.71
N GLU A 31 6.34 1.19 20.34
CA GLU A 31 6.89 1.06 21.70
C GLU A 31 8.34 1.57 21.76
N ILE A 32 9.19 1.21 20.79
CA ILE A 32 10.57 1.70 20.70
C ILE A 32 10.57 3.22 20.57
N ILE A 33 9.81 3.79 19.62
CA ILE A 33 9.68 5.22 19.40
C ILE A 33 9.23 5.95 20.67
N GLY A 34 8.24 5.39 21.38
CA GLY A 34 7.75 5.96 22.65
C GLY A 34 8.81 5.91 23.75
N ASN A 35 9.57 4.82 23.86
CA ASN A 35 10.66 4.67 24.82
C ASN A 35 11.84 5.62 24.54
N GLU A 36 12.02 6.05 23.29
CA GLU A 36 12.97 7.10 22.87
C GLU A 36 12.47 8.53 23.22
N GLY A 37 11.28 8.65 23.82
CA GLY A 37 10.71 9.92 24.26
C GLY A 37 9.85 10.64 23.22
N HIS A 38 9.60 10.04 22.07
CA HIS A 38 8.69 10.62 21.07
C HIS A 38 7.23 10.38 21.45
N ASN A 39 6.40 11.40 21.32
CA ASN A 39 4.98 11.37 21.68
C ASN A 39 4.02 11.65 20.50
N THR A 40 4.57 11.88 19.31
CA THR A 40 3.82 12.21 18.09
C THR A 40 4.37 11.40 16.94
N VAL A 41 3.53 10.58 16.33
CA VAL A 41 3.87 9.73 15.18
C VAL A 41 2.86 9.94 14.06
N LEU A 42 3.37 10.22 12.86
CA LEU A 42 2.64 10.03 11.61
C LEU A 42 2.81 8.56 11.20
N LEU A 43 1.73 7.79 11.24
CA LEU A 43 1.75 6.43 10.73
C LEU A 43 1.62 6.45 9.21
N ALA A 44 2.66 6.04 8.49
CA ALA A 44 2.67 6.06 7.03
C ALA A 44 2.72 4.66 6.42
N GLY A 45 2.06 4.47 5.28
CA GLY A 45 2.09 3.20 4.55
C GLY A 45 1.89 3.39 3.05
N HIS A 46 2.62 2.60 2.25
CA HIS A 46 2.51 2.58 0.80
C HIS A 46 1.87 1.26 0.31
N SER A 47 0.95 1.35 -0.65
CA SER A 47 0.35 0.18 -1.31
C SER A 47 -0.31 -0.77 -0.30
N THR A 48 0.13 -2.04 -0.22
CA THR A 48 -0.31 -2.99 0.82
C THR A 48 -0.01 -2.46 2.23
N GLY A 49 1.10 -1.74 2.42
CA GLY A 49 1.41 -1.06 3.68
C GLY A 49 0.38 0.02 4.02
N GLY A 50 -0.16 0.74 3.03
CA GLY A 50 -1.24 1.71 3.22
C GLY A 50 -2.54 1.05 3.69
N LEU A 51 -2.87 -0.14 3.18
CA LEU A 51 -3.99 -0.93 3.69
C LEU A 51 -3.75 -1.38 5.14
N ILE A 52 -2.56 -1.91 5.43
CA ILE A 52 -2.17 -2.39 6.78
C ILE A 52 -2.25 -1.24 7.79
N THR A 53 -1.63 -0.09 7.50
CA THR A 53 -1.59 1.04 8.44
C THR A 53 -2.97 1.67 8.63
N THR A 54 -3.83 1.67 7.61
CA THR A 54 -5.22 2.11 7.72
C THR A 54 -6.01 1.23 8.70
N LEU A 55 -5.91 -0.09 8.56
CA LEU A 55 -6.57 -1.03 9.45
C LEU A 55 -6.00 -0.95 10.87
N TYR A 56 -4.67 -0.89 11.00
CA TYR A 56 -4.03 -0.74 12.31
C TYR A 56 -4.52 0.50 13.05
N ALA A 57 -4.56 1.66 12.38
CA ALA A 57 -5.06 2.90 12.97
C ALA A 57 -6.54 2.81 13.39
N ALA A 58 -7.37 2.14 12.59
CA ALA A 58 -8.79 1.94 12.90
C ALA A 58 -9.00 0.97 14.08
N HIS A 59 -8.22 -0.10 14.16
CA HIS A 59 -8.30 -1.08 15.24
C HIS A 59 -7.67 -0.58 16.55
N ASN A 60 -6.82 0.46 16.48
CA ASN A 60 -6.15 1.05 17.65
C ASN A 60 -6.53 2.55 17.84
N PRO A 61 -7.83 2.88 17.99
CA PRO A 61 -8.34 4.27 17.92
C PRO A 61 -7.85 5.17 19.06
N LYS A 62 -7.29 4.59 20.15
CA LYS A 62 -6.77 5.33 21.30
C LYS A 62 -5.26 5.21 21.46
N HIS A 63 -4.54 4.84 20.39
CA HIS A 63 -3.09 4.70 20.49
C HIS A 63 -2.45 6.06 20.80
N PRO A 64 -1.67 6.17 21.92
CA PRO A 64 -1.24 7.47 22.46
C PRO A 64 -0.29 8.21 21.52
N LEU A 65 0.51 7.50 20.73
CA LEU A 65 1.52 8.09 19.87
C LEU A 65 1.00 8.46 18.48
N ILE A 66 0.03 7.73 17.92
CA ILE A 66 -0.45 7.97 16.55
C ILE A 66 -1.32 9.21 16.54
N LYS A 67 -0.88 10.26 15.83
CA LYS A 67 -1.59 11.53 15.69
C LYS A 67 -2.18 11.74 14.30
N ALA A 68 -1.63 11.06 13.28
CA ALA A 68 -2.13 11.09 11.92
C ALA A 68 -1.79 9.80 11.17
N LEU A 69 -2.51 9.57 10.07
CA LEU A 69 -2.26 8.50 9.11
C LEU A 69 -1.98 9.11 7.72
N TRP A 70 -0.95 8.61 7.04
CA TRP A 70 -0.73 8.88 5.63
C TRP A 70 -0.67 7.58 4.83
N ALA A 71 -1.61 7.40 3.89
CA ALA A 71 -1.66 6.25 2.99
C ALA A 71 -1.30 6.70 1.56
N ASN A 72 -0.11 6.32 1.11
CA ASN A 72 0.42 6.55 -0.23
C ASN A 72 -0.02 5.42 -1.15
N SER A 73 -0.89 5.72 -2.11
CA SER A 73 -1.46 4.76 -3.07
C SER A 73 -1.90 3.45 -2.43
N PRO A 74 -2.79 3.48 -1.43
CA PRO A 74 -3.13 2.29 -0.63
C PRO A 74 -3.86 1.23 -1.46
N PHE A 75 -3.54 -0.05 -1.21
CA PHE A 75 -4.13 -1.19 -1.91
C PHE A 75 -5.54 -1.53 -1.40
N TYR A 76 -6.49 -0.61 -1.60
CA TYR A 76 -7.86 -0.77 -1.12
C TYR A 76 -8.73 -1.67 -1.98
N ASP A 77 -8.36 -1.94 -3.24
CA ASP A 77 -9.04 -2.91 -4.10
C ASP A 77 -8.10 -3.48 -5.17
N PHE A 78 -8.43 -4.65 -5.72
CA PHE A 78 -7.66 -5.28 -6.78
C PHE A 78 -7.91 -4.60 -8.13
N ASN A 79 -6.85 -4.13 -8.79
CA ASN A 79 -6.89 -3.59 -10.15
C ASN A 79 -6.99 -4.73 -11.17
N MET A 80 -8.19 -5.21 -11.39
CA MET A 80 -8.48 -6.26 -12.36
C MET A 80 -9.92 -6.18 -12.88
N HIS A 81 -10.17 -6.88 -13.97
CA HIS A 81 -11.51 -6.93 -14.58
C HIS A 81 -12.59 -7.25 -13.51
N PRO A 82 -13.74 -6.54 -13.50
CA PRO A 82 -14.77 -6.69 -12.46
C PRO A 82 -15.26 -8.12 -12.22
N MET A 83 -15.38 -8.94 -13.26
CA MET A 83 -15.76 -10.35 -13.10
C MET A 83 -14.68 -11.18 -12.39
N LYS A 84 -13.41 -10.99 -12.74
CA LYS A 84 -12.28 -11.65 -12.02
C LYS A 84 -12.25 -11.23 -10.56
N ARG A 85 -12.47 -9.94 -10.28
CA ARG A 85 -12.51 -9.39 -8.93
C ARG A 85 -13.68 -9.96 -8.10
N LYS A 86 -14.90 -9.95 -8.66
CA LYS A 86 -16.10 -10.40 -7.93
C LYS A 86 -16.19 -11.92 -7.74
N LEU A 87 -15.69 -12.70 -8.68
CA LEU A 87 -15.82 -14.18 -8.65
C LEU A 87 -14.49 -14.86 -8.38
N GLY A 88 -13.42 -14.47 -9.05
CA GLY A 88 -12.11 -15.14 -8.98
C GLY A 88 -11.43 -14.95 -7.63
N VAL A 89 -11.34 -13.69 -7.14
CA VAL A 89 -10.66 -13.40 -5.87
C VAL A 89 -11.33 -14.11 -4.68
N PRO A 90 -12.67 -14.10 -4.50
CA PRO A 90 -13.31 -14.87 -3.44
C PRO A 90 -13.12 -16.39 -3.56
N GLN A 91 -13.08 -16.94 -4.77
CA GLN A 91 -12.80 -18.37 -4.97
C GLN A 91 -11.37 -18.72 -4.60
N LEU A 92 -10.37 -17.91 -5.03
CA LEU A 92 -8.98 -18.08 -4.61
C LEU A 92 -8.83 -17.94 -3.09
N SER A 93 -9.54 -16.98 -2.49
CA SER A 93 -9.56 -16.80 -1.03
C SER A 93 -10.12 -18.03 -0.30
N ARG A 94 -11.16 -18.67 -0.82
CA ARG A 94 -11.69 -19.91 -0.26
C ARG A 94 -10.69 -21.06 -0.40
N LEU A 95 -10.11 -21.21 -1.59
CA LEU A 95 -9.12 -22.26 -1.87
C LEU A 95 -7.89 -22.12 -0.97
N ALA A 96 -7.47 -20.90 -0.69
CA ALA A 96 -6.33 -20.61 0.18
C ALA A 96 -6.50 -21.11 1.63
N LYS A 97 -7.73 -21.37 2.10
CA LYS A 97 -7.97 -21.98 3.42
C LYS A 97 -7.38 -23.40 3.50
N HIS A 98 -7.45 -24.14 2.40
CA HIS A 98 -7.03 -25.54 2.34
C HIS A 98 -5.62 -25.70 1.73
N PHE A 99 -5.26 -24.81 0.80
CA PHE A 99 -4.01 -24.87 0.03
C PHE A 99 -3.26 -23.53 0.06
N PRO A 100 -2.84 -23.02 1.23
CA PRO A 100 -2.29 -21.66 1.38
C PRO A 100 -1.02 -21.41 0.58
N ASP A 101 -0.25 -22.46 0.29
CA ASP A 101 1.05 -22.39 -0.38
C ASP A 101 0.96 -22.43 -1.92
N LEU A 102 -0.22 -22.66 -2.48
CA LEU A 102 -0.40 -22.60 -3.93
C LEU A 102 0.03 -21.23 -4.46
N LYS A 103 0.71 -21.26 -5.58
CA LYS A 103 1.17 -20.05 -6.28
C LYS A 103 0.23 -19.72 -7.43
N PHE A 104 -0.03 -18.44 -7.61
CA PHE A 104 -0.85 -17.90 -8.68
C PHE A 104 -0.05 -16.84 -9.45
N PRO A 105 -0.20 -16.75 -10.78
CA PRO A 105 0.48 -15.74 -11.57
C PRO A 105 0.11 -14.32 -11.10
N SER A 106 1.12 -13.48 -10.89
CA SER A 106 0.92 -12.06 -10.62
C SER A 106 0.58 -11.33 -11.91
N GLU A 107 -0.42 -10.44 -11.85
CA GLU A 107 -0.80 -9.56 -12.97
C GLU A 107 -0.15 -8.16 -12.84
N LEU A 108 0.88 -7.99 -12.00
CA LEU A 108 1.57 -6.70 -11.84
C LEU A 108 2.22 -6.26 -13.15
N ASN A 109 2.11 -4.96 -13.45
CA ASN A 109 2.72 -4.40 -14.65
C ASN A 109 4.24 -4.49 -14.58
N LYS A 110 4.83 -5.10 -15.61
CA LYS A 110 6.27 -5.35 -15.70
C LYS A 110 7.14 -4.09 -15.72
N TRP A 111 6.55 -2.92 -15.99
CA TRP A 111 7.28 -1.65 -16.08
C TRP A 111 7.41 -0.93 -14.74
N TYR A 112 6.74 -1.41 -13.68
CA TYR A 112 6.80 -0.75 -12.38
C TYR A 112 8.23 -0.67 -11.82
N VAL A 113 8.92 -1.80 -11.67
CA VAL A 113 10.29 -1.80 -11.14
C VAL A 113 11.28 -1.15 -12.09
N PRO A 114 11.25 -1.40 -13.42
CA PRO A 114 12.07 -0.66 -14.38
C PRO A 114 11.86 0.86 -14.35
N SER A 115 10.65 1.36 -14.07
CA SER A 115 10.41 2.80 -13.95
C SER A 115 11.07 3.44 -12.72
N LEU A 116 11.49 2.64 -11.75
CA LEU A 116 12.13 3.10 -10.53
C LEU A 116 13.65 2.96 -10.54
N HIS A 117 14.17 1.84 -11.09
CA HIS A 117 15.57 1.48 -10.94
C HIS A 117 16.51 2.23 -11.88
N GLN A 118 17.64 2.74 -11.35
CA GLN A 118 18.60 3.56 -12.08
C GLN A 118 19.28 2.85 -13.26
N ASN A 119 19.38 1.52 -13.26
CA ASN A 119 19.96 0.74 -14.35
C ASN A 119 18.98 0.56 -15.53
N GLU A 120 17.75 1.04 -15.39
CA GLU A 120 16.71 0.99 -16.40
C GLU A 120 16.24 2.42 -16.74
N HIS A 121 15.12 2.85 -16.20
CA HIS A 121 14.50 4.12 -16.57
C HIS A 121 14.22 5.04 -15.38
N GLY A 122 14.57 4.62 -14.17
CA GLY A 122 14.34 5.37 -12.94
C GLY A 122 15.62 5.99 -12.38
N GLU A 123 15.53 6.54 -11.17
CA GLU A 123 16.60 7.25 -10.49
C GLU A 123 17.13 6.49 -9.26
N TRP A 124 16.42 5.45 -8.82
CA TRP A 124 16.63 4.84 -7.53
C TRP A 124 17.59 3.65 -7.60
N ASN A 125 18.57 3.65 -6.68
CA ASN A 125 19.47 2.51 -6.49
C ASN A 125 18.99 1.65 -5.33
N PHE A 126 18.52 0.45 -5.62
CA PHE A 126 18.13 -0.54 -4.62
C PHE A 126 18.44 -1.95 -5.10
N ASP A 127 18.56 -2.86 -4.14
CA ASP A 127 18.85 -4.26 -4.42
C ASP A 127 17.63 -4.96 -5.05
N LEU A 128 17.82 -5.42 -6.29
CA LEU A 128 16.77 -6.13 -7.05
C LEU A 128 16.43 -7.51 -6.47
N GLU A 129 17.28 -8.10 -5.61
CA GLU A 129 16.92 -9.31 -4.87
C GLU A 129 15.85 -9.01 -3.81
N TRP A 130 15.87 -7.80 -3.23
CA TRP A 130 14.87 -7.38 -2.24
C TRP A 130 13.56 -6.92 -2.87
N LYS A 131 13.62 -6.33 -4.06
CA LYS A 131 12.46 -5.90 -4.84
C LYS A 131 12.61 -6.37 -6.28
N GLN A 132 12.20 -7.60 -6.53
CA GLN A 132 12.36 -8.22 -7.85
C GLN A 132 11.53 -7.52 -8.94
N PRO A 133 12.06 -7.39 -10.18
CA PRO A 133 11.37 -6.75 -11.30
C PRO A 133 10.06 -7.45 -11.70
N SER A 134 10.00 -8.75 -11.49
CA SER A 134 8.81 -9.53 -11.78
C SER A 134 8.49 -10.48 -10.63
N TYR A 135 7.49 -10.16 -9.86
CA TYR A 135 6.84 -11.14 -8.99
C TYR A 135 5.94 -12.02 -9.85
N SER A 136 6.54 -12.96 -10.56
CA SER A 136 5.81 -13.81 -11.50
C SER A 136 4.74 -14.66 -10.83
N MET A 137 4.93 -14.98 -9.55
CA MET A 137 4.03 -15.84 -8.79
C MET A 137 3.83 -15.31 -7.37
N VAL A 138 2.58 -15.17 -6.95
CA VAL A 138 2.19 -14.85 -5.57
C VAL A 138 1.50 -16.05 -4.91
N ARG A 139 1.61 -16.17 -3.57
CA ARG A 139 0.88 -17.21 -2.85
C ARG A 139 -0.58 -16.82 -2.70
N ILE A 140 -1.49 -17.79 -2.86
CA ILE A 140 -2.92 -17.51 -2.71
C ILE A 140 -3.29 -17.18 -1.24
N SER A 141 -2.47 -17.59 -0.26
CA SER A 141 -2.61 -17.14 1.14
C SER A 141 -2.49 -15.62 1.26
N PHE A 142 -1.55 -14.99 0.54
CA PHE A 142 -1.37 -13.55 0.54
C PHE A 142 -2.54 -12.83 -0.16
N VAL A 143 -3.00 -13.36 -1.31
CA VAL A 143 -4.20 -12.85 -1.99
C VAL A 143 -5.41 -12.89 -1.05
N ARG A 144 -5.56 -14.00 -0.29
CA ARG A 144 -6.60 -14.11 0.72
C ARG A 144 -6.44 -13.06 1.83
N ALA A 145 -5.24 -12.92 2.40
CA ALA A 145 -4.99 -11.96 3.48
C ALA A 145 -5.36 -10.53 3.05
N ILE A 146 -4.96 -10.12 1.84
CA ILE A 146 -5.35 -8.83 1.26
C ILE A 146 -6.86 -8.74 1.06
N HIS A 147 -7.48 -9.76 0.46
CA HIS A 147 -8.92 -9.75 0.20
C HIS A 147 -9.76 -9.63 1.49
N GLU A 148 -9.42 -10.38 2.54
CA GLU A 148 -10.14 -10.28 3.82
C GLU A 148 -9.97 -8.89 4.45
N ALA A 149 -8.77 -8.32 4.41
CA ALA A 149 -8.49 -6.97 4.88
C ALA A 149 -9.27 -5.89 4.08
N GLN A 150 -9.27 -5.97 2.76
CA GLN A 150 -10.03 -5.06 1.90
C GLN A 150 -11.54 -5.10 2.18
N LYS A 151 -12.09 -6.26 2.55
CA LYS A 151 -13.51 -6.38 2.89
C LYS A 151 -13.92 -5.51 4.07
N GLU A 152 -13.02 -5.21 5.00
CA GLU A 152 -13.32 -4.31 6.12
C GLU A 152 -13.59 -2.89 5.62
N ILE A 153 -12.76 -2.40 4.68
CA ILE A 153 -12.98 -1.10 4.04
C ILE A 153 -14.23 -1.11 3.16
N HIS A 154 -14.40 -2.17 2.35
CA HIS A 154 -15.52 -2.27 1.39
C HIS A 154 -16.90 -2.33 2.07
N ARG A 155 -16.99 -2.88 3.28
CA ARG A 155 -18.23 -2.88 4.07
C ARG A 155 -18.67 -1.50 4.52
N GLY A 156 -17.76 -0.55 4.53
CA GLY A 156 -17.98 0.77 5.09
C GLY A 156 -18.02 0.77 6.63
N GLY A 157 -18.02 1.95 7.20
CA GLY A 157 -18.11 2.13 8.65
C GLY A 157 -16.79 1.97 9.41
N LEU A 158 -15.68 1.69 8.74
CA LEU A 158 -14.36 1.67 9.37
C LEU A 158 -14.01 3.09 9.82
N LYS A 159 -13.90 3.29 11.14
CA LYS A 159 -13.71 4.63 11.73
C LYS A 159 -12.25 4.88 12.08
N LEU A 160 -11.71 5.96 11.55
CA LEU A 160 -10.41 6.51 11.94
C LEU A 160 -10.62 7.60 13.00
N SER A 161 -9.92 7.50 14.12
CA SER A 161 -9.98 8.47 15.23
C SER A 161 -8.93 9.55 15.12
N VAL A 162 -8.02 9.44 14.16
CA VAL A 162 -6.99 10.42 13.81
C VAL A 162 -7.22 10.93 12.39
N PRO A 163 -6.78 12.14 12.05
CA PRO A 163 -6.80 12.62 10.68
C PRO A 163 -6.05 11.66 9.75
N ALA A 164 -6.59 11.43 8.57
CA ALA A 164 -6.01 10.56 7.56
C ALA A 164 -5.88 11.28 6.22
N LEU A 165 -4.70 11.17 5.62
CA LEU A 165 -4.39 11.65 4.29
C LEU A 165 -4.20 10.45 3.36
N ILE A 166 -5.04 10.37 2.33
CA ILE A 166 -4.92 9.39 1.26
C ILE A 166 -4.39 10.11 0.02
N MET A 167 -3.21 9.72 -0.43
CA MET A 167 -2.64 10.27 -1.66
C MET A 167 -2.56 9.22 -2.75
N HIS A 168 -2.81 9.59 -3.99
CA HIS A 168 -2.66 8.71 -5.15
C HIS A 168 -2.34 9.49 -6.43
N SER A 169 -1.87 8.79 -7.46
CA SER A 169 -1.65 9.36 -8.80
C SER A 169 -2.97 9.88 -9.41
N HIS A 170 -2.86 10.85 -10.32
CA HIS A 170 -4.02 11.39 -11.04
C HIS A 170 -4.67 10.39 -12.01
N GLN A 171 -3.94 9.35 -12.42
CA GLN A 171 -4.45 8.37 -13.40
C GLN A 171 -3.83 6.99 -13.22
N THR A 172 -4.57 5.99 -13.70
CA THR A 172 -4.10 4.62 -13.88
C THR A 172 -3.90 4.34 -15.35
N LEU A 173 -2.74 3.84 -15.73
CA LEU A 173 -2.46 3.35 -17.07
C LEU A 173 -1.87 1.94 -17.02
N ASN A 174 -2.07 1.17 -18.09
CA ASN A 174 -1.49 -0.18 -18.23
C ASN A 174 -0.70 -0.29 -19.54
N PRO A 175 0.46 0.37 -19.63
CA PRO A 175 1.25 0.41 -20.84
C PRO A 175 1.77 -0.98 -21.20
N LYS A 176 1.59 -1.37 -22.48
CA LYS A 176 2.13 -2.62 -23.03
C LYS A 176 3.59 -2.49 -23.45
N LYS A 177 4.02 -1.25 -23.78
CA LYS A 177 5.37 -0.88 -24.16
C LYS A 177 5.89 0.16 -23.18
N TRP A 178 7.21 0.23 -23.03
CA TRP A 178 7.85 1.30 -22.28
C TRP A 178 7.53 2.67 -22.91
N GLY A 179 7.38 3.67 -22.07
CA GLY A 179 7.14 5.05 -22.44
C GLY A 179 6.74 5.91 -21.24
N LEU A 180 6.53 7.19 -21.48
CA LEU A 180 6.22 8.19 -20.45
C LEU A 180 5.04 7.77 -19.54
N ALA A 181 4.05 7.08 -20.07
CA ALA A 181 2.92 6.56 -19.31
C ALA A 181 3.34 5.68 -18.10
N ALA A 182 4.47 4.97 -18.21
CA ALA A 182 4.99 4.15 -17.12
C ALA A 182 5.66 4.99 -16.00
N GLN A 183 6.00 6.26 -16.31
CA GLN A 183 6.66 7.18 -15.36
C GLN A 183 5.76 8.31 -14.85
N THR A 184 4.51 8.38 -15.34
CA THR A 184 3.59 9.47 -15.00
C THR A 184 2.20 8.95 -14.60
N SER A 185 2.10 7.70 -14.19
CA SER A 185 0.82 7.11 -13.77
C SER A 185 1.01 5.99 -12.75
N ASP A 186 -0.06 5.64 -12.06
CA ASP A 186 -0.11 4.37 -11.33
C ASP A 186 -0.34 3.23 -12.33
N VAL A 187 0.66 2.36 -12.48
CA VAL A 187 0.61 1.18 -13.34
C VAL A 187 0.21 -0.11 -12.58
N ILE A 188 -0.07 0.02 -11.29
CA ILE A 188 -0.36 -1.09 -10.38
C ILE A 188 -1.81 -1.09 -9.92
N LEU A 189 -2.30 0.03 -9.37
CA LEU A 189 -3.64 0.15 -8.80
C LEU A 189 -4.55 1.02 -9.66
N ASP A 190 -5.86 0.80 -9.56
CA ASP A 190 -6.85 1.71 -10.12
C ASP A 190 -7.11 2.85 -9.12
N VAL A 191 -6.69 4.07 -9.48
CA VAL A 191 -6.85 5.26 -8.64
C VAL A 191 -8.32 5.57 -8.33
N LYS A 192 -9.24 5.23 -9.23
CA LYS A 192 -10.69 5.38 -9.00
C LYS A 192 -11.19 4.45 -7.89
N ASP A 193 -10.62 3.25 -7.80
CA ASP A 193 -10.93 2.35 -6.70
C ASP A 193 -10.34 2.87 -5.38
N ILE A 194 -9.15 3.48 -5.38
CA ILE A 194 -8.59 4.15 -4.19
C ILE A 194 -9.54 5.24 -3.70
N GLU A 195 -9.94 6.18 -4.56
CA GLU A 195 -10.88 7.25 -4.23
C GLU A 195 -12.23 6.73 -3.73
N LYS A 196 -12.78 5.73 -4.43
CA LYS A 196 -14.05 5.11 -4.06
C LYS A 196 -14.00 4.50 -2.67
N GLN A 197 -12.95 3.74 -2.37
CA GLN A 197 -12.82 3.05 -1.10
C GLN A 197 -12.43 4.00 0.05
N ALA A 198 -11.68 5.06 -0.23
CA ALA A 198 -11.41 6.10 0.74
C ALA A 198 -12.70 6.76 1.27
N LYS A 199 -13.74 6.90 0.43
CA LYS A 199 -15.07 7.41 0.83
C LYS A 199 -15.83 6.49 1.79
N ASN A 200 -15.45 5.23 1.90
CA ASN A 200 -16.05 4.29 2.86
C ASN A 200 -15.44 4.42 4.26
N LEU A 201 -14.30 5.10 4.42
CA LEU A 201 -13.69 5.39 5.70
C LEU A 201 -14.47 6.50 6.40
N GLN A 202 -14.62 6.37 7.72
CA GLN A 202 -15.27 7.38 8.56
C GLN A 202 -14.22 8.14 9.38
N GLY A 203 -14.44 9.43 9.58
CA GLY A 203 -13.54 10.32 10.32
C GLY A 203 -13.08 11.51 9.47
N ASP A 204 -12.01 12.15 9.88
CA ASP A 204 -11.37 13.24 9.15
C ASP A 204 -10.45 12.67 8.06
N VAL A 205 -11.00 12.41 6.88
CA VAL A 205 -10.27 11.79 5.76
C VAL A 205 -10.14 12.80 4.61
N SER A 206 -8.90 13.12 4.28
CA SER A 206 -8.54 13.95 3.12
C SER A 206 -8.02 13.05 1.99
N VAL A 207 -8.41 13.36 0.75
CA VAL A 207 -7.91 12.67 -0.45
C VAL A 207 -7.23 13.68 -1.35
N VAL A 208 -5.98 13.43 -1.72
CA VAL A 208 -5.17 14.30 -2.58
C VAL A 208 -4.68 13.52 -3.80
N THR A 209 -4.87 14.11 -4.96
CA THR A 209 -4.46 13.56 -6.25
C THR A 209 -3.18 14.26 -6.71
N ILE A 210 -2.14 13.49 -7.02
CA ILE A 210 -0.83 13.99 -7.45
C ILE A 210 -0.68 13.84 -8.97
N GLN A 211 -0.44 14.95 -9.66
CA GLN A 211 -0.22 14.95 -11.10
C GLN A 211 1.09 14.22 -11.44
N ASN A 212 1.04 13.39 -12.47
CA ASN A 212 2.19 12.59 -12.94
C ASN A 212 2.84 11.70 -11.87
N GLY A 213 2.13 11.40 -10.77
CA GLY A 213 2.63 10.51 -9.72
C GLY A 213 2.77 9.07 -10.20
N LEU A 214 3.84 8.41 -9.78
CA LEU A 214 3.97 6.95 -9.88
C LEU A 214 3.06 6.25 -8.86
N HIS A 215 2.98 4.92 -8.92
CA HIS A 215 2.33 4.13 -7.88
C HIS A 215 2.90 4.42 -6.48
N ASP A 216 4.22 4.49 -6.33
CA ASP A 216 4.84 5.05 -5.14
C ASP A 216 5.17 6.52 -5.38
N LEU A 217 4.34 7.40 -4.84
CA LEU A 217 4.41 8.84 -5.11
C LEU A 217 5.77 9.45 -4.73
N VAL A 218 6.37 8.97 -3.63
CA VAL A 218 7.67 9.48 -3.18
C VAL A 218 8.86 8.99 -4.02
N LEU A 219 8.61 8.07 -4.93
CA LEU A 219 9.61 7.59 -5.90
C LEU A 219 9.43 8.19 -7.30
N SER A 220 8.48 9.12 -7.45
CA SER A 220 8.25 9.85 -8.71
C SER A 220 9.40 10.80 -9.05
N ALA A 221 9.34 11.47 -10.19
CA ALA A 221 10.30 12.49 -10.61
C ALA A 221 10.46 13.61 -9.55
N PRO A 222 11.61 14.30 -9.49
CA PRO A 222 11.93 15.25 -8.41
C PRO A 222 10.87 16.32 -8.18
N GLU A 223 10.32 16.90 -9.24
CA GLU A 223 9.26 17.93 -9.17
C GLU A 223 7.96 17.38 -8.61
N VAL A 224 7.60 16.14 -8.96
CA VAL A 224 6.40 15.46 -8.43
C VAL A 224 6.59 15.11 -6.95
N ARG A 225 7.79 14.64 -6.57
CA ARG A 225 8.13 14.40 -5.15
C ARG A 225 8.03 15.67 -4.31
N ALA A 226 8.48 16.81 -4.86
CA ALA A 226 8.39 18.09 -4.18
C ALA A 226 6.93 18.47 -3.92
N GLU A 227 6.03 18.25 -4.88
CA GLU A 227 4.58 18.43 -4.72
C GLU A 227 4.03 17.49 -3.62
N VAL A 228 4.38 16.18 -3.65
CA VAL A 228 3.94 15.22 -2.63
C VAL A 228 4.31 15.67 -1.23
N TYR A 229 5.54 16.12 -1.01
CA TYR A 229 5.99 16.57 0.30
C TYR A 229 5.36 17.91 0.69
N ALA A 230 5.18 18.84 -0.24
CA ALA A 230 4.49 20.10 0.02
C ALA A 230 3.06 19.86 0.51
N GLU A 231 2.30 19.04 -0.21
CA GLU A 231 0.92 18.65 0.17
C GLU A 231 0.89 17.93 1.53
N LEU A 232 1.83 17.00 1.77
CA LEU A 232 1.91 16.28 3.04
C LEU A 232 2.17 17.24 4.22
N PHE A 233 3.19 18.10 4.11
CA PHE A 233 3.55 18.99 5.21
C PHE A 233 2.50 20.07 5.45
N GLN A 234 1.93 20.63 4.39
CA GLN A 234 0.81 21.58 4.51
C GLN A 234 -0.39 20.94 5.22
N TRP A 235 -0.72 19.70 4.88
CA TRP A 235 -1.79 18.97 5.53
C TRP A 235 -1.49 18.69 7.01
N LEU A 236 -0.25 18.29 7.33
CA LEU A 236 0.19 18.05 8.72
C LEU A 236 0.10 19.30 9.58
N GLU A 237 0.54 20.45 9.06
CA GLU A 237 0.42 21.74 9.75
C GLU A 237 -1.05 22.10 10.08
N GLN A 238 -1.98 21.77 9.19
CA GLN A 238 -3.41 22.02 9.41
C GLN A 238 -4.06 21.05 10.42
N LYS A 239 -3.52 19.84 10.58
CA LYS A 239 -4.18 18.79 11.34
C LYS A 239 -3.53 18.45 12.68
N ILE A 240 -2.27 18.74 12.87
CA ILE A 240 -1.50 18.30 14.05
C ILE A 240 -0.93 19.46 14.85
N VAL A 241 -0.80 20.64 14.28
CA VAL A 241 -0.25 21.83 14.95
C VAL A 241 -1.32 22.67 15.69
#